data_eb8f964ac96e0d1ac20b9ffe2272499a
#
_entry.id   eb8f964ac96e0d1ac20b9ffe2272499a
#
_cell.length_a   1.000
_cell.length_b   1.000
_cell.length_c   1.000
_cell.angle_alpha   90.00
_cell.angle_beta   90.00
_cell.angle_gamma   90.00
#
_symmetry.space_group_name_H-M   'P 1'
#
loop_
_entity.id
_entity.type
_entity.pdbx_description
1 polymer ?
#
loop_
_entity_poly.entity_id
_entity_poly.type
_entity_poly.pdbx_seq_one_letter_code
_entity_poly.pdbx_strand_id
1 'polypeptide(L)'
;VHIAPGHGLDDYLTGLQHGLEVYCPLDDDGCYIKDDEMPDELVGISVLEKSTGCMANKKVLEILKRENHLLAQENHHHQYPHCWRSKTPVVFRAMDQWFVSLDKDDLRKNCVDKLKDVSFIPDWGANRIKGFLESRPDWCISRQRSWGVPIPVFFDDEENPLLDAELIRFLALKIEQHGSDLW
;
A
#
# COMPACT_ATOMS: atom_id res chain seq x y z
N VAL A 1 -22.43 -3.32 -10.64
CA VAL A 1 -21.01 -3.62 -10.40
C VAL A 1 -20.59 -2.88 -9.14
N HIS A 2 -19.88 -3.55 -8.22
CA HIS A 2 -19.29 -2.96 -7.02
C HIS A 2 -17.82 -2.66 -7.30
N ILE A 3 -17.34 -1.47 -6.93
CA ILE A 3 -15.94 -1.04 -7.07
C ILE A 3 -15.52 -0.44 -5.73
N ALA A 4 -14.44 -0.98 -5.14
CA ALA A 4 -13.89 -0.53 -3.87
C ALA A 4 -12.41 -0.11 -4.08
N PRO A 5 -12.13 1.14 -4.51
CA PRO A 5 -10.79 1.59 -4.89
C PRO A 5 -9.74 1.43 -3.78
N GLY A 6 -10.15 1.47 -2.52
CA GLY A 6 -9.27 1.26 -1.37
C GLY A 6 -8.86 -0.20 -1.11
N HIS A 7 -9.47 -1.19 -1.78
CA HIS A 7 -9.38 -2.61 -1.41
C HIS A 7 -9.04 -3.56 -2.55
N GLY A 8 -8.53 -3.08 -3.67
CA GLY A 8 -8.09 -3.91 -4.78
C GLY A 8 -7.42 -3.11 -5.88
N LEU A 9 -6.43 -3.69 -6.56
CA LEU A 9 -5.68 -2.99 -7.61
C LEU A 9 -6.55 -2.62 -8.80
N ASP A 10 -7.37 -3.56 -9.30
CA ASP A 10 -8.22 -3.34 -10.46
C ASP A 10 -9.30 -2.29 -10.15
N ASP A 11 -9.86 -2.34 -8.93
CA ASP A 11 -10.80 -1.34 -8.43
C ASP A 11 -10.15 0.03 -8.26
N TYR A 12 -8.92 0.06 -7.75
CA TYR A 12 -8.13 1.29 -7.62
C TYR A 12 -7.88 1.94 -8.99
N LEU A 13 -7.39 1.17 -9.98
CA LEU A 13 -7.14 1.68 -11.32
C LEU A 13 -8.42 2.18 -12.00
N THR A 14 -9.53 1.45 -11.83
CA THR A 14 -10.84 1.86 -12.30
C THR A 14 -11.31 3.14 -11.60
N GLY A 15 -11.12 3.21 -10.29
CA GLY A 15 -11.45 4.38 -9.47
C GLY A 15 -10.70 5.63 -9.95
N LEU A 16 -9.39 5.52 -10.18
CA LEU A 16 -8.58 6.63 -10.71
C LEU A 16 -9.08 7.09 -12.09
N GLN A 17 -9.40 6.15 -12.98
CA GLN A 17 -9.88 6.46 -14.33
C GLN A 17 -11.23 7.22 -14.31
N HIS A 18 -12.07 6.94 -13.32
CA HIS A 18 -13.42 7.52 -13.20
C HIS A 18 -13.54 8.60 -12.11
N GLY A 19 -12.43 8.98 -11.46
CA GLY A 19 -12.42 10.01 -10.42
C GLY A 19 -13.19 9.61 -9.16
N LEU A 20 -13.22 8.31 -8.83
CA LEU A 20 -13.81 7.82 -7.59
C LEU A 20 -12.83 8.01 -6.44
N GLU A 21 -13.35 8.30 -5.26
CA GLU A 21 -12.57 8.41 -4.04
C GLU A 21 -11.95 7.06 -3.65
N VAL A 22 -10.71 7.11 -3.17
CA VAL A 22 -10.01 5.93 -2.63
C VAL A 22 -10.36 5.79 -1.15
N TYR A 23 -11.57 5.35 -0.89
CA TYR A 23 -12.07 5.13 0.47
C TYR A 23 -11.54 3.81 1.04
N CYS A 24 -10.89 3.87 2.21
CA CYS A 24 -10.32 2.71 2.90
C CYS A 24 -10.57 2.80 4.42
N PRO A 25 -11.75 2.38 4.90
CA PRO A 25 -12.15 2.53 6.31
C PRO A 25 -11.56 1.43 7.22
N LEU A 26 -10.28 1.10 7.08
CA LEU A 26 -9.60 0.11 7.90
C LEU A 26 -8.35 0.71 8.54
N ASP A 27 -8.19 0.46 9.84
CA ASP A 27 -6.96 0.77 10.56
C ASP A 27 -5.82 -0.24 10.28
N ASP A 28 -4.69 -0.07 10.95
CA ASP A 28 -3.51 -0.94 10.77
C ASP A 28 -3.70 -2.37 11.32
N ASP A 29 -4.66 -2.56 12.20
CA ASP A 29 -5.06 -3.86 12.74
C ASP A 29 -6.12 -4.57 11.89
N GLY A 30 -6.55 -3.92 10.79
CA GLY A 30 -7.59 -4.41 9.89
C GLY A 30 -8.99 -4.35 10.50
N CYS A 31 -9.25 -3.39 11.39
CA CYS A 31 -10.56 -3.13 11.97
C CYS A 31 -11.22 -1.92 11.29
N TYR A 32 -12.55 -1.95 11.17
CA TYR A 32 -13.27 -0.79 10.67
C TYR A 32 -13.13 0.41 11.59
N ILE A 33 -12.74 1.56 11.01
CA ILE A 33 -12.66 2.85 11.69
C ILE A 33 -14.03 3.55 11.67
N LYS A 34 -14.23 4.46 12.62
CA LYS A 34 -15.45 5.29 12.65
C LYS A 34 -15.27 6.48 11.72
N ASP A 35 -16.21 6.66 10.82
CA ASP A 35 -16.39 7.85 10.00
C ASP A 35 -17.89 8.11 9.76
N ASP A 36 -18.22 9.09 8.92
CA ASP A 36 -19.60 9.49 8.65
C ASP A 36 -20.39 8.44 7.81
N GLU A 37 -19.70 7.57 7.09
CA GLU A 37 -20.30 6.55 6.20
C GLU A 37 -20.36 5.17 6.85
N MET A 38 -19.51 4.91 7.88
CA MET A 38 -19.41 3.61 8.50
C MET A 38 -20.54 3.37 9.52
N PRO A 39 -21.35 2.28 9.34
CA PRO A 39 -22.33 1.90 10.35
C PRO A 39 -21.66 1.63 11.71
N ASP A 40 -22.18 2.25 12.78
CA ASP A 40 -21.67 2.09 14.14
C ASP A 40 -21.50 0.61 14.56
N GLU A 41 -22.36 -0.26 14.04
CA GLU A 41 -22.33 -1.71 14.30
C GLU A 41 -21.10 -2.44 13.71
N LEU A 42 -20.38 -1.83 12.76
CA LEU A 42 -19.17 -2.37 12.15
C LEU A 42 -17.89 -1.82 12.76
N VAL A 43 -17.96 -0.66 13.39
CA VAL A 43 -16.78 0.01 13.98
C VAL A 43 -16.04 -0.90 14.95
N GLY A 44 -14.73 -1.04 14.78
CA GLY A 44 -13.86 -1.89 15.59
C GLY A 44 -13.94 -3.39 15.29
N ILE A 45 -14.78 -3.82 14.32
CA ILE A 45 -14.82 -5.21 13.91
C ILE A 45 -13.71 -5.48 12.91
N SER A 46 -12.90 -6.51 13.19
CA SER A 46 -11.81 -6.92 12.29
C SER A 46 -12.32 -7.66 11.06
N VAL A 47 -11.80 -7.28 9.89
CA VAL A 47 -12.01 -7.98 8.61
C VAL A 47 -11.09 -9.19 8.44
N LEU A 48 -10.15 -9.41 9.35
CA LEU A 48 -9.21 -10.53 9.28
C LEU A 48 -9.94 -11.85 9.56
N GLU A 49 -9.69 -12.83 8.72
CA GLU A 49 -10.27 -14.16 8.91
C GLU A 49 -9.54 -14.90 10.05
N LYS A 50 -10.36 -15.51 10.94
CA LYS A 50 -9.89 -16.38 12.03
C LYS A 50 -10.41 -17.79 11.78
N SER A 51 -9.96 -18.76 12.56
CA SER A 51 -10.45 -20.16 12.51
C SER A 51 -11.98 -20.31 12.61
N THR A 52 -12.65 -19.33 13.18
CA THR A 52 -14.13 -19.23 13.30
C THR A 52 -14.81 -18.49 12.15
N GLY A 53 -14.02 -18.10 11.11
CA GLY A 53 -14.43 -17.26 9.99
C GLY A 53 -14.32 -15.77 10.28
N CYS A 54 -14.64 -14.96 9.28
CA CYS A 54 -14.60 -13.51 9.38
C CYS A 54 -15.86 -12.96 10.07
N MET A 55 -15.70 -12.28 11.18
CA MET A 55 -16.81 -11.66 11.93
C MET A 55 -17.45 -10.52 11.14
N ALA A 56 -16.64 -9.71 10.44
CA ALA A 56 -17.13 -8.63 9.61
C ALA A 56 -18.09 -9.12 8.52
N ASN A 57 -17.72 -10.20 7.80
CA ASN A 57 -18.59 -10.78 6.77
C ASN A 57 -19.96 -11.18 7.31
N LYS A 58 -20.01 -11.80 8.50
CA LYS A 58 -21.28 -12.18 9.14
C LYS A 58 -22.13 -10.95 9.44
N LYS A 59 -21.49 -9.93 10.03
CA LYS A 59 -22.20 -8.71 10.43
C LYS A 59 -22.70 -7.91 9.23
N VAL A 60 -21.90 -7.78 8.17
CA VAL A 60 -22.31 -7.14 6.92
C VAL A 60 -23.52 -7.86 6.30
N LEU A 61 -23.50 -9.20 6.26
CA LEU A 61 -24.64 -9.97 5.75
C LEU A 61 -25.92 -9.79 6.61
N GLU A 62 -25.77 -9.69 7.92
CA GLU A 62 -26.90 -9.40 8.83
C GLU A 62 -27.51 -8.02 8.53
N ILE A 63 -26.66 -6.99 8.37
CA ILE A 63 -27.08 -5.62 8.03
C ILE A 63 -27.82 -5.63 6.69
N LEU A 64 -27.21 -6.19 5.64
CA LEU A 64 -27.79 -6.23 4.30
C LEU A 64 -29.14 -6.96 4.28
N LYS A 65 -29.32 -8.03 5.07
CA LYS A 65 -30.59 -8.72 5.23
C LYS A 65 -31.64 -7.85 5.95
N ARG A 66 -31.25 -7.20 7.02
CA ARG A 66 -32.12 -6.32 7.79
C ARG A 66 -32.63 -5.14 6.95
N GLU A 67 -31.74 -4.55 6.15
CA GLU A 67 -32.07 -3.40 5.31
C GLU A 67 -32.74 -3.81 3.97
N ASN A 68 -32.97 -5.10 3.73
CA ASN A 68 -33.53 -5.65 2.48
C ASN A 68 -32.67 -5.33 1.23
N HIS A 69 -31.36 -5.21 1.40
CA HIS A 69 -30.39 -4.97 0.32
C HIS A 69 -29.71 -6.26 -0.17
N LEU A 70 -29.91 -7.39 0.49
CA LEU A 70 -29.35 -8.68 0.08
C LEU A 70 -30.29 -9.38 -0.92
N LEU A 71 -29.89 -9.41 -2.20
CA LEU A 71 -30.66 -10.09 -3.25
C LEU A 71 -30.52 -11.62 -3.15
N ALA A 72 -29.29 -12.11 -3.03
CA ALA A 72 -28.97 -13.53 -2.95
C ALA A 72 -27.64 -13.75 -2.22
N GLN A 73 -27.44 -14.96 -1.72
CA GLN A 73 -26.17 -15.40 -1.11
C GLN A 73 -25.90 -16.83 -1.52
N GLU A 74 -24.66 -17.11 -1.96
CA GLU A 74 -24.19 -18.47 -2.24
C GLU A 74 -22.76 -18.67 -1.74
N ASN A 75 -22.38 -19.92 -1.51
CA ASN A 75 -21.00 -20.26 -1.19
C ASN A 75 -20.18 -20.38 -2.48
N HIS A 76 -19.09 -19.62 -2.56
CA HIS A 76 -18.19 -19.65 -3.69
C HIS A 76 -16.79 -20.09 -3.28
N HIS A 77 -16.26 -21.12 -3.96
CA HIS A 77 -14.90 -21.60 -3.74
C HIS A 77 -13.96 -20.98 -4.75
N HIS A 78 -12.93 -20.28 -4.27
CA HIS A 78 -11.92 -19.64 -5.11
C HIS A 78 -10.55 -19.67 -4.44
N GLN A 79 -9.51 -19.39 -5.22
CA GLN A 79 -8.16 -19.20 -4.68
C GLN A 79 -8.04 -17.79 -4.12
N TYR A 80 -7.44 -17.68 -2.93
CA TYR A 80 -7.22 -16.39 -2.26
C TYR A 80 -5.75 -16.24 -1.85
N PRO A 81 -5.13 -15.06 -2.02
CA PRO A 81 -3.74 -14.85 -1.65
C PRO A 81 -3.55 -14.92 -0.14
N HIS A 82 -2.50 -15.64 0.27
CA HIS A 82 -2.11 -15.79 1.66
C HIS A 82 -0.71 -15.22 1.90
N CYS A 83 -0.48 -14.68 3.08
CA CYS A 83 0.85 -14.27 3.52
C CYS A 83 1.79 -15.48 3.51
N TRP A 84 2.94 -15.37 2.85
CA TRP A 84 3.89 -16.47 2.74
C TRP A 84 4.51 -16.89 4.09
N ARG A 85 4.54 -15.99 5.10
CA ARG A 85 5.02 -16.27 6.47
C ARG A 85 3.93 -16.83 7.36
N SER A 86 2.87 -16.05 7.61
CA SER A 86 1.80 -16.42 8.55
C SER A 86 0.83 -17.43 7.98
N LYS A 87 0.82 -17.62 6.65
CA LYS A 87 -0.16 -18.47 5.94
C LYS A 87 -1.61 -18.03 6.13
N THR A 88 -1.84 -16.82 6.63
CA THR A 88 -3.17 -16.25 6.78
C THR A 88 -3.59 -15.50 5.51
N PRO A 89 -4.89 -15.39 5.22
CA PRO A 89 -5.40 -14.54 4.15
C PRO A 89 -4.87 -13.11 4.28
N VAL A 90 -4.54 -12.48 3.15
CA VAL A 90 -4.13 -11.07 3.13
C VAL A 90 -5.33 -10.16 2.95
N VAL A 91 -5.23 -8.91 3.39
CA VAL A 91 -6.19 -7.85 3.12
C VAL A 91 -5.53 -6.83 2.24
N PHE A 92 -6.20 -6.48 1.14
CA PHE A 92 -5.80 -5.36 0.30
C PHE A 92 -6.37 -4.07 0.91
N ARG A 93 -5.52 -3.08 1.13
CA ARG A 93 -5.93 -1.75 1.60
C ARG A 93 -5.04 -0.67 0.98
N ALA A 94 -5.65 0.45 0.65
CA ALA A 94 -4.90 1.65 0.32
C ALA A 94 -4.29 2.21 1.61
N MET A 95 -3.04 2.63 1.52
CA MET A 95 -2.33 3.27 2.63
C MET A 95 -1.23 4.17 2.09
N ASP A 96 -0.90 5.19 2.85
CA ASP A 96 0.15 6.12 2.48
C ASP A 96 1.51 5.42 2.48
N GLN A 97 2.27 5.68 1.44
CA GLN A 97 3.60 5.11 1.23
C GLN A 97 4.56 6.19 0.70
N TRP A 98 5.85 6.01 0.96
CA TRP A 98 6.89 6.87 0.43
C TRP A 98 7.43 6.31 -0.87
N PHE A 99 7.45 7.16 -1.91
CA PHE A 99 7.94 6.79 -3.22
C PHE A 99 9.06 7.74 -3.67
N VAL A 100 10.07 7.18 -4.34
CA VAL A 100 11.01 7.94 -5.16
C VAL A 100 10.47 7.95 -6.57
N SER A 101 10.15 9.13 -7.10
CA SER A 101 9.70 9.28 -8.48
C SER A 101 10.85 8.97 -9.43
N LEU A 102 10.62 8.03 -10.35
CA LEU A 102 11.60 7.63 -11.35
C LEU A 102 11.57 8.53 -12.59
N ASP A 103 10.52 9.30 -12.77
CA ASP A 103 10.36 10.19 -13.92
C ASP A 103 10.77 11.64 -13.58
N LYS A 104 10.93 11.98 -12.30
CA LYS A 104 11.45 13.26 -11.86
C LYS A 104 12.93 13.40 -12.26
N ASP A 105 13.29 14.57 -12.77
CA ASP A 105 14.65 14.91 -13.19
C ASP A 105 15.23 13.92 -14.23
N ASP A 106 14.37 13.35 -15.07
CA ASP A 106 14.75 12.38 -16.12
C ASP A 106 15.50 11.14 -15.59
N LEU A 107 15.30 10.74 -14.33
CA LEU A 107 16.07 9.64 -13.71
C LEU A 107 15.95 8.35 -14.52
N ARG A 108 14.72 7.93 -14.88
CA ARG A 108 14.44 6.73 -15.69
C ARG A 108 15.19 6.79 -17.02
N LYS A 109 15.04 7.89 -17.74
CA LYS A 109 15.72 8.12 -19.03
C LYS A 109 17.23 8.05 -18.90
N ASN A 110 17.79 8.74 -17.91
CA ASN A 110 19.22 8.72 -17.64
C ASN A 110 19.74 7.31 -17.30
N CYS A 111 18.96 6.51 -16.54
CA CYS A 111 19.31 5.12 -16.27
C CYS A 111 19.30 4.26 -17.54
N VAL A 112 18.28 4.39 -18.37
CA VAL A 112 18.21 3.66 -19.66
C VAL A 112 19.34 4.06 -20.59
N ASP A 113 19.65 5.36 -20.70
CA ASP A 113 20.74 5.86 -21.53
C ASP A 113 22.12 5.35 -21.08
N LYS A 114 22.30 5.14 -19.76
CA LYS A 114 23.54 4.61 -19.19
C LYS A 114 23.75 3.12 -19.39
N LEU A 115 22.71 2.36 -19.78
CA LEU A 115 22.88 0.93 -20.07
C LEU A 115 23.86 0.65 -21.21
N LYS A 116 24.01 1.57 -22.15
CA LYS A 116 24.99 1.47 -23.25
C LYS A 116 26.45 1.48 -22.77
N ASP A 117 26.71 2.02 -21.58
CA ASP A 117 28.02 2.08 -20.97
C ASP A 117 28.33 0.84 -20.11
N VAL A 118 27.39 -0.12 -20.03
CA VAL A 118 27.50 -1.34 -19.23
C VAL A 118 27.68 -2.55 -20.14
N SER A 119 28.69 -3.36 -19.86
CA SER A 119 28.89 -4.64 -20.55
C SER A 119 28.02 -5.73 -19.88
N PHE A 120 27.21 -6.42 -20.67
CA PHE A 120 26.35 -7.49 -20.20
C PHE A 120 26.86 -8.86 -20.62
N ILE A 121 26.89 -9.82 -19.68
CA ILE A 121 27.22 -11.21 -19.93
C ILE A 121 26.14 -12.09 -19.31
N PRO A 122 25.29 -12.71 -20.10
CA PRO A 122 25.20 -12.67 -21.58
C PRO A 122 24.55 -11.38 -22.10
N ASP A 123 24.81 -11.04 -23.38
CA ASP A 123 24.39 -9.79 -24.03
C ASP A 123 22.87 -9.51 -23.95
N TRP A 124 22.04 -10.54 -23.98
CA TRP A 124 20.57 -10.40 -23.85
C TRP A 124 20.12 -9.77 -22.53
N GLY A 125 20.96 -9.78 -21.51
CA GLY A 125 20.71 -9.13 -20.22
C GLY A 125 20.40 -7.63 -20.37
N ALA A 126 21.01 -6.96 -21.33
CA ALA A 126 20.78 -5.53 -21.62
C ALA A 126 19.29 -5.25 -21.91
N ASN A 127 18.68 -6.05 -22.81
CA ASN A 127 17.27 -5.87 -23.17
C ASN A 127 16.32 -6.13 -21.99
N ARG A 128 16.64 -7.09 -21.15
CA ARG A 128 15.84 -7.40 -19.95
C ARG A 128 15.88 -6.26 -18.93
N ILE A 129 17.05 -5.74 -18.63
CA ILE A 129 17.20 -4.61 -17.70
C ILE A 129 16.56 -3.34 -18.27
N LYS A 130 16.73 -3.09 -19.57
CA LYS A 130 16.07 -1.96 -20.25
C LYS A 130 14.53 -2.03 -20.10
N GLY A 131 13.93 -3.15 -20.48
CA GLY A 131 12.48 -3.34 -20.37
C GLY A 131 11.99 -3.20 -18.92
N PHE A 132 12.76 -3.69 -17.94
CA PHE A 132 12.45 -3.52 -16.53
C PHE A 132 12.47 -2.05 -16.10
N LEU A 133 13.46 -1.26 -16.51
CA LEU A 133 13.56 0.17 -16.19
C LEU A 133 12.44 0.98 -16.85
N GLU A 134 12.10 0.65 -18.11
CA GLU A 134 11.05 1.35 -18.86
C GLU A 134 9.64 1.12 -18.27
N SER A 135 9.37 -0.08 -17.75
CA SER A 135 8.04 -0.45 -17.24
C SER A 135 7.89 -0.34 -15.73
N ARG A 136 8.99 -0.11 -14.99
CA ARG A 136 8.96 -0.07 -13.53
C ARG A 136 8.14 1.13 -13.02
N PRO A 137 7.20 0.94 -12.08
CA PRO A 137 6.56 2.04 -11.37
C PRO A 137 7.57 2.76 -10.46
N ASP A 138 7.18 3.89 -9.90
CA ASP A 138 7.94 4.62 -8.89
C ASP A 138 8.40 3.69 -7.77
N TRP A 139 9.57 3.99 -7.20
CA TRP A 139 10.18 3.11 -6.21
C TRP A 139 9.61 3.37 -4.82
N CYS A 140 8.76 2.45 -4.33
CA CYS A 140 8.31 2.46 -2.94
C CYS A 140 9.48 2.13 -2.02
N ILE A 141 9.85 3.09 -1.16
CA ILE A 141 10.94 2.96 -0.18
C ILE A 141 10.45 2.66 1.24
N SER A 142 9.20 2.96 1.58
CA SER A 142 8.61 2.63 2.86
C SER A 142 8.32 1.12 3.01
N ARG A 143 8.26 0.66 4.24
CA ARG A 143 7.94 -0.72 4.61
C ARG A 143 6.96 -0.73 5.76
N GLN A 144 6.08 -1.74 5.77
CA GLN A 144 5.11 -1.97 6.84
C GLN A 144 5.68 -2.77 8.02
N ARG A 145 7.00 -2.82 8.15
CA ARG A 145 7.69 -3.58 9.19
C ARG A 145 8.79 -2.72 9.79
N SER A 146 8.97 -2.83 11.10
CA SER A 146 10.03 -2.16 11.86
C SER A 146 11.41 -2.82 11.61
N TRP A 147 11.83 -2.90 10.37
CA TRP A 147 13.12 -3.45 9.95
C TRP A 147 13.82 -2.53 8.98
N GLY A 148 15.05 -2.20 9.25
CA GLY A 148 15.90 -1.35 8.42
C GLY A 148 16.09 0.04 9.01
N VAL A 149 16.60 0.97 8.20
CA VAL A 149 16.80 2.37 8.58
C VAL A 149 15.46 3.10 8.47
N PRO A 150 15.03 3.86 9.49
CA PRO A 150 13.81 4.65 9.41
C PRO A 150 13.92 5.73 8.33
N ILE A 151 12.81 6.12 7.74
CA ILE A 151 12.74 7.28 6.84
C ILE A 151 12.68 8.53 7.72
N PRO A 152 13.69 9.42 7.67
CA PRO A 152 13.81 10.54 8.60
C PRO A 152 12.92 11.72 8.19
N VAL A 153 11.62 11.59 8.40
CA VAL A 153 10.63 12.61 8.07
C VAL A 153 9.88 13.03 9.33
N PHE A 154 9.77 14.32 9.55
CA PHE A 154 8.87 14.90 10.55
C PHE A 154 7.57 15.34 9.88
N PHE A 155 6.53 15.44 10.66
CA PHE A 155 5.22 15.92 10.23
C PHE A 155 4.85 17.15 11.07
N ASP A 156 4.10 18.07 10.47
CA ASP A 156 3.49 19.18 11.20
C ASP A 156 2.22 18.72 11.95
N ASP A 157 1.58 19.65 12.65
CA ASP A 157 0.34 19.39 13.41
C ASP A 157 -0.86 19.03 12.50
N GLU A 158 -0.73 19.25 11.20
CA GLU A 158 -1.73 18.91 10.16
C GLU A 158 -1.36 17.62 9.42
N GLU A 159 -0.37 16.88 9.92
CA GLU A 159 0.16 15.64 9.32
C GLU A 159 0.82 15.82 7.94
N ASN A 160 1.21 17.05 7.55
CA ASN A 160 1.98 17.25 6.33
C ASN A 160 3.47 16.96 6.55
N PRO A 161 4.15 16.28 5.61
CA PRO A 161 5.56 15.95 5.76
C PRO A 161 6.44 17.19 5.62
N LEU A 162 7.35 17.39 6.57
CA LEU A 162 8.36 18.44 6.54
C LEU A 162 9.59 17.95 5.76
N LEU A 163 9.65 18.27 4.47
CA LEU A 163 10.74 17.91 3.57
C LEU A 163 11.78 19.04 3.51
N ASP A 164 12.43 19.34 4.65
CA ASP A 164 13.47 20.34 4.75
C ASP A 164 14.87 19.73 4.57
N ALA A 165 15.65 20.21 3.60
CA ALA A 165 16.94 19.66 3.28
C ALA A 165 18.00 19.90 4.39
N GLU A 166 17.90 20.98 5.16
CA GLU A 166 18.83 21.27 6.25
C GLU A 166 18.55 20.36 7.45
N LEU A 167 17.28 20.15 7.76
CA LEU A 167 16.84 19.21 8.78
C LEU A 167 17.30 17.79 8.46
N ILE A 168 17.11 17.34 7.22
CA ILE A 168 17.53 16.00 6.78
C ILE A 168 19.05 15.85 6.86
N ARG A 169 19.83 16.85 6.47
CA ARG A 169 21.29 16.83 6.60
C ARG A 169 21.73 16.81 8.07
N PHE A 170 21.08 17.58 8.92
CA PHE A 170 21.35 17.56 10.36
C PHE A 170 21.12 16.16 10.96
N LEU A 171 20.01 15.52 10.62
CA LEU A 171 19.72 14.15 11.05
C LEU A 171 20.74 13.15 10.50
N ALA A 172 21.14 13.26 9.23
CA ALA A 172 22.15 12.39 8.65
C ALA A 172 23.48 12.46 9.43
N LEU A 173 23.92 13.66 9.81
CA LEU A 173 25.13 13.85 10.63
C LEU A 173 24.97 13.24 12.04
N LYS A 174 23.78 13.33 12.64
CA LYS A 174 23.49 12.71 13.93
C LYS A 174 23.52 11.19 13.85
N ILE A 175 22.92 10.62 12.82
CA ILE A 175 22.90 9.17 12.58
C ILE A 175 24.33 8.66 12.29
N GLU A 176 25.14 9.43 11.55
CA GLU A 176 26.56 9.09 11.31
C GLU A 176 27.36 8.98 12.62
N GLN A 177 27.08 9.86 13.58
CA GLN A 177 27.77 9.90 14.88
C GLN A 177 27.28 8.86 15.89
N HIS A 178 25.99 8.56 15.88
CA HIS A 178 25.32 7.81 16.95
C HIS A 178 24.64 6.52 16.48
N GLY A 179 24.59 6.27 15.18
CA GLY A 179 23.87 5.15 14.58
C GLY A 179 22.37 5.44 14.37
N SER A 180 21.69 4.51 13.67
CA SER A 180 20.26 4.65 13.33
C SER A 180 19.32 4.49 14.53
N ASP A 181 19.79 3.93 15.63
CA ASP A 181 18.99 3.74 16.86
C ASP A 181 18.68 5.06 17.60
N LEU A 182 19.25 6.17 17.09
CA LEU A 182 18.93 7.51 17.56
C LEU A 182 17.49 7.93 17.23
N TRP A 183 16.90 7.36 16.21
CA TRP A 183 15.56 7.72 15.69
C TRP A 183 14.38 7.15 16.47
#